data_7b01dac104e3ab676c601ff2228c1427
#
_entry.id   7b01dac104e3ab676c601ff2228c1427
#
_cell.length_a   1.000
_cell.length_b   1.000
_cell.length_c   1.000
_cell.angle_alpha   90.00
_cell.angle_beta   90.00
_cell.angle_gamma   90.00
#
_symmetry.space_group_name_H-M   'P 1'
#
loop_
_entity.id
_entity.type
_entity.pdbx_description
1 polymer ?
#
loop_
_entity_poly.entity_id
_entity_poly.type
_entity_poly.pdbx_seq_one_letter_code
_entity_poly.pdbx_strand_id
1 'polypeptide(L)'
;MNHLTVQLYVENQWHDAAQLSFTDAQQGLRAGCTLGYIPNYLVDCLDKEQSCLAWALSANLPLGWDTYSGAPVWAALQDMTPAGAARRFLEQRYGQLRPTDMAMDVFLLSQCTPAPIGHLRIKEAFELVASVPSIGFSRAEVVQRDHRFLEYAYEQGAAIGGATGAGGEAPKLLLTETADGLLYPDASMADTRAVTHWFIKFPRHKAGATDKDILRSEYCYYRAIHQLGFSTIEQNGLMLEEGSKPSLWMRRFDRKVESQHVRRYAVESIYSLLKVTEPGSYLQHLDVLKRLLNLWRSERQDAAIADLVLEYVRRDLLNQVLGNSDNHGRNTSIIRGEHTISLAPVYDLAPMVMDDEGITRTTKWPQTVERGGNVDWFAVCQLVSELADLPQEWLYQQLRDTAQQLLALPDLLQDLGLPDKTWQHPRIPLRRLQQQFTAWDLC
;
A
#
# COMPACT_ATOMS: atom_id res chain seq x y z
N MET A 1 -24.88 3.82 -16.19
CA MET A 1 -24.72 2.78 -15.14
C MET A 1 -24.95 3.46 -13.82
N ASN A 2 -25.96 3.03 -13.04
CA ASN A 2 -26.33 3.74 -11.83
C ASN A 2 -25.89 3.01 -10.55
N HIS A 3 -25.41 1.78 -10.68
CA HIS A 3 -25.01 0.94 -9.56
C HIS A 3 -23.78 0.11 -9.91
N LEU A 4 -22.94 -0.14 -8.91
CA LEU A 4 -21.83 -1.10 -8.95
C LEU A 4 -21.92 -1.99 -7.70
N THR A 5 -21.53 -3.25 -7.85
CA THR A 5 -21.49 -4.21 -6.75
C THR A 5 -20.08 -4.32 -6.20
N VAL A 6 -19.89 -3.95 -4.95
CA VAL A 6 -18.62 -4.19 -4.24
C VAL A 6 -18.67 -5.59 -3.67
N GLN A 7 -17.77 -6.45 -4.13
CA GLN A 7 -17.54 -7.76 -3.56
C GLN A 7 -16.45 -7.73 -2.52
N LEU A 8 -16.62 -8.52 -1.47
CA LEU A 8 -15.69 -8.69 -0.36
C LEU A 8 -15.36 -10.17 -0.21
N TYR A 9 -14.07 -10.49 0.04
CA TYR A 9 -13.58 -11.84 0.21
C TYR A 9 -13.31 -12.15 1.67
N VAL A 10 -14.10 -13.03 2.25
CA VAL A 10 -13.94 -13.60 3.60
C VAL A 10 -14.33 -15.06 3.58
N GLU A 11 -13.89 -15.84 4.56
CA GLU A 11 -14.18 -17.26 4.65
C GLU A 11 -13.92 -18.03 3.34
N ASN A 12 -12.86 -17.63 2.62
CA ASN A 12 -12.42 -18.23 1.36
C ASN A 12 -13.42 -18.12 0.21
N GLN A 13 -14.32 -17.15 0.24
CA GLN A 13 -15.27 -16.90 -0.84
C GLN A 13 -15.57 -15.42 -1.06
N TRP A 14 -16.05 -15.11 -2.26
CA TRP A 14 -16.50 -13.78 -2.62
C TRP A 14 -17.98 -13.60 -2.30
N HIS A 15 -18.30 -12.52 -1.58
CA HIS A 15 -19.66 -12.12 -1.26
C HIS A 15 -20.02 -10.83 -1.98
N ASP A 16 -21.21 -10.72 -2.53
CA ASP A 16 -21.80 -9.45 -2.94
C ASP A 16 -22.14 -8.68 -1.66
N ALA A 17 -21.20 -7.83 -1.21
CA ALA A 17 -21.27 -7.25 0.14
C ALA A 17 -22.01 -5.91 0.18
N ALA A 18 -21.81 -5.05 -0.82
CA ALA A 18 -22.43 -3.73 -0.85
C ALA A 18 -22.76 -3.27 -2.25
N GLN A 19 -23.73 -2.36 -2.33
CA GLN A 19 -24.10 -1.65 -3.54
C GLN A 19 -23.63 -0.20 -3.47
N LEU A 20 -22.85 0.20 -4.47
CA LEU A 20 -22.48 1.58 -4.72
C LEU A 20 -23.47 2.17 -5.72
N SER A 21 -24.12 3.25 -5.33
CA SER A 21 -25.17 3.91 -6.14
C SER A 21 -24.73 5.33 -6.49
N PHE A 22 -24.98 5.73 -7.74
CA PHE A 22 -24.65 7.06 -8.23
C PHE A 22 -25.94 7.83 -8.55
N THR A 23 -26.11 9.01 -7.95
CA THR A 23 -27.21 9.92 -8.32
C THR A 23 -26.93 10.53 -9.69
N ASP A 24 -25.66 10.85 -9.95
CA ASP A 24 -25.18 11.36 -11.23
C ASP A 24 -23.72 10.89 -11.44
N ALA A 25 -23.53 9.93 -12.34
CA ALA A 25 -22.23 9.36 -12.64
C ALA A 25 -21.27 10.37 -13.32
N GLN A 26 -21.76 11.46 -13.89
CA GLN A 26 -20.93 12.54 -14.48
C GLN A 26 -20.16 13.32 -13.41
N GLN A 27 -20.71 13.43 -12.21
CA GLN A 27 -20.08 14.16 -11.11
C GLN A 27 -18.97 13.35 -10.41
N GLY A 28 -18.80 12.08 -10.80
CA GLY A 28 -17.77 11.22 -10.28
C GLY A 28 -18.07 10.69 -8.88
N LEU A 29 -17.05 10.08 -8.29
CA LEU A 29 -17.15 9.55 -6.94
C LEU A 29 -17.42 10.63 -5.88
N ARG A 30 -17.15 11.88 -6.16
CA ARG A 30 -17.21 13.02 -5.23
C ARG A 30 -18.61 13.52 -4.91
N ALA A 31 -19.50 13.46 -5.82
CA ALA A 31 -20.82 14.03 -5.66
C ALA A 31 -21.89 12.98 -5.91
N GLY A 32 -22.72 12.70 -4.92
CA GLY A 32 -23.88 11.86 -5.08
C GLY A 32 -23.62 10.36 -5.16
N CYS A 33 -22.50 9.90 -4.63
CA CYS A 33 -22.21 8.48 -4.45
C CYS A 33 -22.65 8.04 -3.05
N THR A 34 -23.44 6.98 -2.99
CA THR A 34 -23.86 6.32 -1.73
C THR A 34 -23.50 4.85 -1.76
N LEU A 35 -23.18 4.30 -0.61
CA LEU A 35 -22.85 2.89 -0.42
C LEU A 35 -23.72 2.32 0.70
N GLY A 36 -24.41 1.23 0.42
CA GLY A 36 -25.17 0.46 1.40
C GLY A 36 -24.80 -1.01 1.34
N TYR A 37 -24.69 -1.65 2.49
CA TYR A 37 -24.51 -3.10 2.54
C TYR A 37 -25.74 -3.83 2.02
N ILE A 38 -25.51 -4.96 1.33
CA ILE A 38 -26.60 -5.79 0.80
C ILE A 38 -27.24 -6.55 1.95
N PRO A 39 -28.60 -6.56 2.07
CA PRO A 39 -29.31 -7.16 3.19
C PRO A 39 -28.91 -8.62 3.48
N ASN A 40 -28.75 -9.45 2.45
CA ASN A 40 -28.36 -10.85 2.65
C ASN A 40 -26.99 -10.96 3.30
N TYR A 41 -26.01 -10.14 2.85
CA TYR A 41 -24.67 -10.12 3.45
C TYR A 41 -24.72 -9.68 4.93
N LEU A 42 -25.54 -8.67 5.26
CA LEU A 42 -25.71 -8.25 6.65
C LEU A 42 -26.34 -9.34 7.52
N VAL A 43 -27.31 -10.06 6.99
CA VAL A 43 -27.95 -11.18 7.73
C VAL A 43 -26.92 -12.28 8.03
N ASP A 44 -26.05 -12.60 7.07
CA ASP A 44 -24.99 -13.59 7.24
C ASP A 44 -23.89 -13.13 8.23
N CYS A 45 -23.78 -11.81 8.47
CA CYS A 45 -22.78 -11.20 9.32
C CYS A 45 -23.35 -10.50 10.56
N LEU A 46 -24.55 -10.85 11.04
CA LEU A 46 -25.23 -10.17 12.16
C LEU A 46 -24.40 -10.16 13.45
N ASP A 47 -23.62 -11.21 13.71
CA ASP A 47 -22.74 -11.31 14.87
C ASP A 47 -21.49 -10.41 14.77
N LYS A 48 -21.24 -9.83 13.61
CA LYS A 48 -20.13 -8.91 13.29
C LYS A 48 -20.60 -7.45 13.18
N GLU A 49 -21.84 -7.14 13.52
CA GLU A 49 -22.36 -5.76 13.42
C GLU A 49 -21.44 -4.77 14.15
N GLN A 50 -21.22 -3.60 13.52
CA GLN A 50 -20.29 -2.57 13.97
C GLN A 50 -18.80 -2.96 13.94
N SER A 51 -18.42 -4.15 13.48
CA SER A 51 -17.02 -4.52 13.34
C SER A 51 -16.32 -3.68 12.27
N CYS A 52 -15.07 -3.30 12.56
CA CYS A 52 -14.13 -2.69 11.61
C CYS A 52 -13.15 -3.69 11.02
N LEU A 53 -13.28 -4.98 11.30
CA LEU A 53 -12.42 -6.07 10.84
C LEU A 53 -12.65 -6.43 9.36
N ALA A 54 -12.14 -7.56 8.93
CA ALA A 54 -12.17 -7.99 7.52
C ALA A 54 -13.56 -8.12 6.90
N TRP A 55 -14.61 -8.24 7.71
CA TRP A 55 -16.00 -8.32 7.28
C TRP A 55 -16.58 -7.01 6.76
N ALA A 56 -15.99 -5.87 7.16
CA ALA A 56 -16.38 -4.55 6.71
C ALA A 56 -15.55 -4.09 5.50
N LEU A 57 -16.13 -3.28 4.64
CA LEU A 57 -15.45 -2.69 3.47
C LEU A 57 -14.28 -1.78 3.88
N SER A 58 -14.43 -1.04 4.97
CA SER A 58 -13.45 -0.12 5.52
C SER A 58 -13.67 0.05 7.02
N ALA A 59 -12.64 0.44 7.75
CA ALA A 59 -12.76 0.82 9.15
C ALA A 59 -13.61 2.09 9.38
N ASN A 60 -13.96 2.80 8.32
CA ASN A 60 -14.88 3.94 8.33
C ASN A 60 -16.28 3.58 7.82
N LEU A 61 -16.49 2.36 7.39
CA LEU A 61 -17.73 1.82 6.84
C LEU A 61 -18.05 0.49 7.57
N PRO A 62 -18.23 0.52 8.91
CA PRO A 62 -18.51 -0.70 9.66
C PRO A 62 -19.82 -1.36 9.16
N LEU A 63 -19.98 -2.66 9.43
CA LEU A 63 -21.21 -3.36 9.08
C LEU A 63 -22.41 -2.71 9.77
N GLY A 64 -23.46 -2.46 9.01
CA GLY A 64 -24.69 -1.83 9.51
C GLY A 64 -25.69 -1.59 8.40
N TRP A 65 -26.92 -1.28 8.82
CA TRP A 65 -28.05 -1.01 7.91
C TRP A 65 -28.07 0.40 7.34
N ASP A 66 -27.17 1.26 7.82
CA ASP A 66 -27.06 2.64 7.36
C ASP A 66 -26.46 2.73 5.96
N THR A 67 -26.82 3.78 5.25
CA THR A 67 -26.21 4.13 3.97
C THR A 67 -25.10 5.15 4.20
N TYR A 68 -23.93 4.85 3.69
CA TYR A 68 -22.74 5.70 3.76
C TYR A 68 -22.62 6.63 2.55
N SER A 69 -22.06 7.82 2.74
CA SER A 69 -21.81 8.79 1.69
C SER A 69 -20.59 9.68 1.97
N GLY A 70 -20.13 10.41 0.95
CA GLY A 70 -19.09 11.40 1.09
C GLY A 70 -17.68 10.83 1.29
N ALA A 71 -16.83 11.55 2.01
CA ALA A 71 -15.41 11.26 2.14
C ALA A 71 -15.06 9.84 2.63
N PRO A 72 -15.77 9.21 3.58
CA PRO A 72 -15.47 7.84 3.98
C PRO A 72 -15.57 6.82 2.84
N VAL A 73 -16.64 6.91 2.04
CA VAL A 73 -16.85 6.01 0.89
C VAL A 73 -15.76 6.20 -0.14
N TRP A 74 -15.49 7.45 -0.46
CA TRP A 74 -14.53 7.89 -1.43
C TRP A 74 -13.12 7.47 -1.16
N ALA A 75 -12.62 7.75 0.07
CA ALA A 75 -11.27 7.42 0.49
C ALA A 75 -11.04 5.89 0.45
N ALA A 76 -12.05 5.10 0.85
CA ALA A 76 -11.99 3.64 0.75
C ALA A 76 -11.93 3.15 -0.71
N LEU A 77 -12.77 3.71 -1.60
CA LEU A 77 -12.78 3.33 -3.02
C LEU A 77 -11.51 3.76 -3.76
N GLN A 78 -10.85 4.83 -3.32
CA GLN A 78 -9.58 5.26 -3.91
C GLN A 78 -8.43 4.27 -3.66
N ASP A 79 -8.48 3.46 -2.62
CA ASP A 79 -7.51 2.39 -2.40
C ASP A 79 -7.62 1.27 -3.46
N MET A 80 -8.75 1.16 -4.14
CA MET A 80 -9.00 0.22 -5.23
C MET A 80 -8.79 0.83 -6.61
N THR A 81 -9.04 2.13 -6.77
CA THR A 81 -9.08 2.81 -8.08
C THR A 81 -7.68 3.00 -8.65
N PRO A 82 -7.46 2.71 -9.94
CA PRO A 82 -6.19 2.96 -10.60
C PRO A 82 -5.70 4.40 -10.43
N ALA A 83 -4.40 4.56 -10.08
CA ALA A 83 -3.75 5.85 -9.86
C ALA A 83 -2.38 5.92 -10.56
N GLY A 84 -1.76 7.10 -10.60
CA GLY A 84 -0.40 7.30 -11.14
C GLY A 84 -0.23 6.82 -12.58
N ALA A 85 0.84 6.09 -12.86
CA ALA A 85 1.18 5.58 -14.20
C ALA A 85 0.10 4.65 -14.77
N ALA A 86 -0.49 3.78 -13.94
CA ALA A 86 -1.56 2.87 -14.36
C ALA A 86 -2.80 3.65 -14.83
N ARG A 87 -3.21 4.66 -14.06
CA ARG A 87 -4.34 5.52 -14.42
C ARG A 87 -4.11 6.21 -15.76
N ARG A 88 -2.97 6.86 -15.96
CA ARG A 88 -2.65 7.55 -17.23
C ARG A 88 -2.69 6.59 -18.43
N PHE A 89 -2.12 5.39 -18.27
CA PHE A 89 -2.17 4.36 -19.32
C PHE A 89 -3.61 3.99 -19.66
N LEU A 90 -4.43 3.68 -18.66
CA LEU A 90 -5.82 3.26 -18.85
C LEU A 90 -6.68 4.39 -19.43
N GLU A 91 -6.49 5.62 -19.00
CA GLU A 91 -7.16 6.80 -19.58
C GLU A 91 -6.81 7.00 -21.07
N GLN A 92 -5.53 6.84 -21.41
CA GLN A 92 -5.08 6.96 -22.80
C GLN A 92 -5.63 5.81 -23.67
N ARG A 93 -5.66 4.60 -23.16
CA ARG A 93 -6.07 3.40 -23.91
C ARG A 93 -7.59 3.29 -24.03
N TYR A 94 -8.30 3.52 -22.95
CA TYR A 94 -9.73 3.25 -22.84
C TYR A 94 -10.60 4.49 -22.65
N GLY A 95 -10.01 5.65 -22.46
CA GLY A 95 -10.78 6.88 -22.21
C GLY A 95 -11.81 7.21 -23.31
N GLN A 96 -11.55 6.79 -24.55
CA GLN A 96 -12.49 6.95 -25.66
C GLN A 96 -13.74 6.03 -25.55
N LEU A 97 -13.62 4.93 -24.80
CA LEU A 97 -14.75 4.01 -24.56
C LEU A 97 -15.63 4.48 -23.39
N ARG A 98 -15.19 5.49 -22.66
CA ARG A 98 -15.94 6.06 -21.55
C ARG A 98 -17.22 6.72 -22.03
N PRO A 99 -18.38 6.34 -21.48
CA PRO A 99 -19.65 7.04 -21.77
C PRO A 99 -19.55 8.54 -21.43
N THR A 100 -20.16 9.38 -22.24
CA THR A 100 -20.13 10.85 -22.06
C THR A 100 -20.82 11.30 -20.77
N ASP A 101 -21.72 10.49 -20.24
CA ASP A 101 -22.47 10.67 -19.01
C ASP A 101 -21.82 10.04 -17.77
N MET A 102 -20.54 9.69 -17.85
CA MET A 102 -19.79 9.04 -16.76
C MET A 102 -18.45 9.74 -16.53
N ALA A 103 -18.12 10.05 -15.28
CA ALA A 103 -16.80 10.56 -14.92
C ALA A 103 -15.72 9.48 -15.04
N MET A 104 -14.45 9.89 -15.22
CA MET A 104 -13.33 8.97 -15.45
C MET A 104 -13.06 8.05 -14.25
N ASP A 105 -13.19 8.55 -13.03
CA ASP A 105 -12.98 7.76 -11.81
C ASP A 105 -14.05 6.65 -11.64
N VAL A 106 -15.31 6.94 -12.00
CA VAL A 106 -16.39 5.93 -12.02
C VAL A 106 -16.13 4.90 -13.12
N PHE A 107 -15.71 5.35 -14.31
CA PHE A 107 -15.35 4.46 -15.40
C PHE A 107 -14.20 3.52 -15.03
N LEU A 108 -13.10 4.06 -14.48
CA LEU A 108 -11.96 3.25 -14.05
C LEU A 108 -12.34 2.27 -12.93
N LEU A 109 -13.16 2.71 -11.98
CA LEU A 109 -13.65 1.83 -10.92
C LEU A 109 -14.47 0.67 -11.52
N SER A 110 -15.37 0.95 -12.46
CA SER A 110 -16.26 -0.04 -13.06
C SER A 110 -15.59 -1.01 -14.03
N GLN A 111 -14.44 -0.67 -14.60
CA GLN A 111 -13.78 -1.44 -15.65
C GLN A 111 -12.42 -2.02 -15.26
N CYS A 112 -11.70 -1.35 -14.34
CA CYS A 112 -10.29 -1.57 -14.12
C CYS A 112 -9.94 -2.00 -12.68
N THR A 113 -10.89 -2.57 -11.94
CA THR A 113 -10.69 -3.03 -10.56
C THR A 113 -11.09 -4.49 -10.33
N PRO A 114 -10.72 -5.43 -11.22
CA PRO A 114 -11.13 -6.83 -11.08
C PRO A 114 -10.38 -7.58 -9.96
N ALA A 115 -9.17 -7.16 -9.61
CA ALA A 115 -8.33 -7.76 -8.56
C ALA A 115 -7.36 -6.75 -7.93
N PRO A 116 -7.86 -5.68 -7.29
CA PRO A 116 -7.00 -4.72 -6.60
C PRO A 116 -6.26 -5.37 -5.43
N ILE A 117 -5.43 -4.57 -4.75
CA ILE A 117 -4.83 -4.99 -3.48
C ILE A 117 -5.91 -5.07 -2.42
N GLY A 118 -5.74 -6.01 -1.49
CA GLY A 118 -6.73 -6.27 -0.45
C GLY A 118 -7.73 -7.35 -0.85
N HIS A 119 -8.88 -7.31 -0.23
CA HIS A 119 -9.93 -8.33 -0.28
C HIS A 119 -11.23 -7.82 -0.94
N LEU A 120 -11.17 -6.64 -1.57
CA LEU A 120 -12.31 -6.04 -2.26
C LEU A 120 -12.12 -6.13 -3.78
N ARG A 121 -13.20 -6.13 -4.53
CA ARG A 121 -13.23 -5.90 -5.99
C ARG A 121 -14.59 -5.37 -6.42
N ILE A 122 -14.65 -4.83 -7.64
CA ILE A 122 -15.91 -4.53 -8.30
C ILE A 122 -16.33 -5.74 -9.14
N LYS A 123 -17.53 -6.26 -8.88
CA LYS A 123 -18.07 -7.46 -9.55
C LYS A 123 -18.11 -7.29 -11.06
N GLU A 124 -18.63 -6.17 -11.53
CA GLU A 124 -18.78 -5.84 -12.94
C GLU A 124 -17.42 -5.80 -13.65
N ALA A 125 -16.39 -5.24 -13.00
CA ALA A 125 -15.03 -5.25 -13.54
C ALA A 125 -14.43 -6.67 -13.61
N PHE A 126 -14.72 -7.51 -12.63
CA PHE A 126 -14.27 -8.91 -12.64
C PHE A 126 -14.98 -9.73 -13.74
N GLU A 127 -16.28 -9.58 -13.95
CA GLU A 127 -17.04 -10.29 -14.96
C GLU A 127 -16.55 -10.00 -16.38
N LEU A 128 -16.07 -8.78 -16.64
CA LEU A 128 -15.46 -8.43 -17.93
C LEU A 128 -14.19 -9.24 -18.18
N VAL A 129 -13.31 -9.36 -17.20
CA VAL A 129 -12.06 -10.11 -17.31
C VAL A 129 -12.31 -11.61 -17.35
N ALA A 130 -13.22 -12.13 -16.54
CA ALA A 130 -13.54 -13.54 -16.45
C ALA A 130 -14.11 -14.13 -17.78
N SER A 131 -14.65 -13.28 -18.64
CA SER A 131 -15.17 -13.68 -19.96
C SER A 131 -14.10 -13.85 -21.02
N VAL A 132 -12.84 -13.42 -20.78
CA VAL A 132 -11.75 -13.45 -21.76
C VAL A 132 -10.79 -14.60 -21.46
N PRO A 133 -10.33 -15.35 -22.47
CA PRO A 133 -9.32 -16.40 -22.26
C PRO A 133 -8.03 -15.84 -21.64
N SER A 134 -7.54 -16.47 -20.60
CA SER A 134 -6.30 -16.08 -19.94
C SER A 134 -5.07 -16.53 -20.75
N ILE A 135 -4.10 -15.64 -20.92
CA ILE A 135 -2.81 -15.91 -21.56
C ILE A 135 -1.73 -15.89 -20.49
N GLY A 136 -0.93 -16.98 -20.45
CA GLY A 136 0.22 -17.09 -19.56
C GLY A 136 1.49 -16.62 -20.25
N PHE A 137 2.38 -16.00 -19.48
CA PHE A 137 3.67 -15.49 -19.93
C PHE A 137 4.81 -16.12 -19.10
N SER A 138 5.91 -16.38 -19.76
CA SER A 138 7.13 -16.78 -19.07
C SER A 138 7.71 -15.62 -18.24
N ARG A 139 8.50 -15.94 -17.24
CA ARG A 139 9.21 -14.92 -16.44
C ARG A 139 10.09 -14.04 -17.33
N ALA A 140 10.75 -14.60 -18.35
CA ALA A 140 11.58 -13.86 -19.28
C ALA A 140 10.81 -12.80 -20.06
N GLU A 141 9.59 -13.10 -20.54
CA GLU A 141 8.72 -12.12 -21.23
C GLU A 141 8.32 -10.98 -20.30
N VAL A 142 8.01 -11.28 -19.04
CA VAL A 142 7.68 -10.26 -18.03
C VAL A 142 8.88 -9.37 -17.72
N VAL A 143 10.07 -9.95 -17.50
CA VAL A 143 11.32 -9.21 -17.22
C VAL A 143 11.73 -8.34 -18.40
N GLN A 144 11.60 -8.83 -19.62
CA GLN A 144 11.90 -8.08 -20.85
C GLN A 144 10.86 -7.00 -21.13
N ARG A 145 9.69 -7.06 -20.48
CA ARG A 145 8.55 -6.18 -20.73
C ARG A 145 8.16 -6.18 -22.22
N ASP A 146 8.00 -7.37 -22.77
CA ASP A 146 7.50 -7.54 -24.12
C ASP A 146 6.21 -6.72 -24.31
N HIS A 147 6.10 -6.03 -25.43
CA HIS A 147 4.97 -5.13 -25.69
C HIS A 147 3.62 -5.87 -25.62
N ARG A 148 3.56 -7.09 -26.13
CA ARG A 148 2.36 -7.94 -26.10
C ARG A 148 1.96 -8.31 -24.68
N PHE A 149 2.95 -8.63 -23.82
CA PHE A 149 2.71 -8.90 -22.40
C PHE A 149 2.14 -7.67 -21.69
N LEU A 150 2.76 -6.51 -21.86
CA LEU A 150 2.31 -5.30 -21.19
C LEU A 150 0.90 -4.89 -21.61
N GLU A 151 0.62 -4.93 -22.92
CA GLU A 151 -0.69 -4.60 -23.45
C GLU A 151 -1.76 -5.54 -22.87
N TYR A 152 -1.53 -6.84 -22.92
CA TYR A 152 -2.45 -7.83 -22.36
C TYR A 152 -2.59 -7.70 -20.82
N ALA A 153 -1.49 -7.52 -20.08
CA ALA A 153 -1.53 -7.40 -18.62
C ALA A 153 -2.35 -6.17 -18.15
N TYR A 154 -2.24 -5.08 -18.86
CA TYR A 154 -3.05 -3.89 -18.60
C TYR A 154 -4.53 -4.11 -18.95
N GLU A 155 -4.80 -4.75 -20.07
CA GLU A 155 -6.17 -5.10 -20.50
C GLU A 155 -6.88 -6.02 -19.50
N GLN A 156 -6.14 -6.92 -18.87
CA GLN A 156 -6.65 -7.84 -17.86
C GLN A 156 -6.64 -7.28 -16.43
N GLY A 157 -6.41 -5.95 -16.26
CA GLY A 157 -6.45 -5.32 -14.94
C GLY A 157 -5.28 -5.69 -14.02
N ALA A 158 -4.18 -6.22 -14.56
CA ALA A 158 -2.95 -6.46 -13.79
C ALA A 158 -2.24 -5.15 -13.40
N ALA A 159 -2.57 -4.05 -14.09
CA ALA A 159 -2.13 -2.73 -13.67
C ALA A 159 -2.83 -2.34 -12.39
N ILE A 160 -2.06 -2.07 -11.37
CA ILE A 160 -2.56 -1.79 -10.04
C ILE A 160 -3.28 -0.45 -10.00
N GLY A 161 -4.51 -0.47 -9.52
CA GLY A 161 -5.17 0.70 -8.98
C GLY A 161 -4.87 0.85 -7.49
N GLY A 162 -4.50 2.01 -7.08
CA GLY A 162 -4.77 2.61 -5.81
C GLY A 162 -3.93 2.27 -4.59
N ALA A 163 -4.04 1.09 -4.01
CA ALA A 163 -3.64 0.87 -2.62
C ALA A 163 -2.13 0.96 -2.33
N THR A 164 -1.26 0.84 -3.32
CA THR A 164 0.20 0.85 -3.15
C THR A 164 0.91 2.03 -3.78
N GLY A 165 0.28 3.17 -3.85
CA GLY A 165 0.97 4.36 -4.28
C GLY A 165 0.17 5.27 -5.19
N ALA A 166 -0.61 6.18 -4.62
CA ALA A 166 -1.36 7.19 -5.34
C ALA A 166 -0.51 8.17 -6.13
N GLY A 167 0.74 8.32 -5.78
CA GLY A 167 1.70 9.13 -6.52
C GLY A 167 2.69 8.29 -7.32
N GLY A 168 2.56 6.96 -7.28
CA GLY A 168 3.57 6.08 -7.84
C GLY A 168 3.69 6.18 -9.34
N GLU A 169 4.72 6.85 -9.80
CA GLU A 169 5.14 6.91 -11.19
C GLU A 169 5.77 5.60 -11.67
N ALA A 170 6.16 4.72 -10.76
CA ALA A 170 6.69 3.41 -11.07
C ALA A 170 5.59 2.49 -11.60
N PRO A 171 5.71 1.94 -12.82
CA PRO A 171 4.82 0.90 -13.28
C PRO A 171 4.86 -0.32 -12.37
N LYS A 172 3.69 -0.89 -12.09
CA LYS A 172 3.53 -2.02 -11.16
C LYS A 172 2.59 -3.05 -11.80
N LEU A 173 2.81 -4.34 -11.51
CA LEU A 173 1.98 -5.42 -12.01
C LEU A 173 1.63 -6.38 -10.88
N LEU A 174 0.39 -6.87 -10.89
CA LEU A 174 -0.08 -7.97 -10.05
C LEU A 174 -0.24 -9.23 -10.90
N LEU A 175 0.56 -10.23 -10.65
CA LEU A 175 0.56 -11.47 -11.40
C LEU A 175 0.42 -12.69 -10.49
N THR A 176 -0.25 -13.72 -11.00
CA THR A 176 -0.36 -15.04 -10.37
C THR A 176 0.50 -16.01 -11.12
N GLU A 177 1.39 -16.71 -10.41
CA GLU A 177 2.18 -17.81 -10.94
C GLU A 177 1.45 -19.13 -10.71
N THR A 178 1.46 -19.99 -11.72
CA THR A 178 0.89 -21.34 -11.68
C THR A 178 1.98 -22.41 -11.65
N ALA A 179 1.61 -23.67 -11.38
CA ALA A 179 2.55 -24.78 -11.21
C ALA A 179 3.43 -25.09 -12.44
N ASP A 180 3.02 -24.66 -13.61
CA ASP A 180 3.79 -24.76 -14.87
C ASP A 180 4.82 -23.60 -15.02
N GLY A 181 4.92 -22.70 -14.03
CA GLY A 181 5.84 -21.57 -14.04
C GLY A 181 5.41 -20.40 -14.91
N LEU A 182 4.18 -20.42 -15.42
CA LEU A 182 3.62 -19.30 -16.17
C LEU A 182 2.99 -18.25 -15.25
N LEU A 183 3.04 -17.02 -15.70
CA LEU A 183 2.54 -15.83 -15.02
C LEU A 183 1.31 -15.29 -15.74
N TYR A 184 0.26 -15.05 -14.99
CA TYR A 184 -1.02 -14.55 -15.47
C TYR A 184 -1.40 -13.27 -14.74
N PRO A 185 -2.14 -12.33 -15.36
CA PRO A 185 -2.81 -11.27 -14.62
C PRO A 185 -3.66 -11.85 -13.48
N ASP A 186 -3.57 -11.26 -12.30
CA ASP A 186 -4.14 -11.83 -11.07
C ASP A 186 -5.64 -12.14 -11.19
N ALA A 187 -6.41 -11.26 -11.83
CA ALA A 187 -7.84 -11.44 -12.02
C ALA A 187 -8.23 -12.55 -13.01
N SER A 188 -7.31 -12.96 -13.87
CA SER A 188 -7.59 -13.93 -14.96
C SER A 188 -7.35 -15.39 -14.54
N MET A 189 -6.88 -15.63 -13.30
CA MET A 189 -6.50 -16.96 -12.84
C MET A 189 -7.32 -17.39 -11.63
N ALA A 190 -7.80 -18.65 -11.67
CA ALA A 190 -8.50 -19.25 -10.54
C ALA A 190 -7.54 -19.53 -9.38
N ASP A 191 -8.00 -19.28 -8.15
CA ASP A 191 -7.21 -19.46 -6.92
C ASP A 191 -6.64 -20.88 -6.76
N THR A 192 -7.38 -21.89 -7.20
CA THR A 192 -6.98 -23.31 -7.15
C THR A 192 -5.75 -23.64 -8.01
N ARG A 193 -5.37 -22.76 -8.93
CA ARG A 193 -4.18 -22.90 -9.80
C ARG A 193 -3.00 -22.06 -9.30
N ALA A 194 -3.23 -21.16 -8.36
CA ALA A 194 -2.20 -20.24 -7.86
C ALA A 194 -1.15 -20.97 -7.02
N VAL A 195 0.12 -20.72 -7.30
CA VAL A 195 1.27 -21.13 -6.49
C VAL A 195 1.84 -19.93 -5.76
N THR A 196 1.90 -18.78 -6.42
CA THR A 196 2.41 -17.53 -5.85
C THR A 196 1.70 -16.33 -6.46
N HIS A 197 1.44 -15.33 -5.65
CA HIS A 197 0.97 -14.02 -6.11
C HIS A 197 2.12 -13.01 -6.01
N TRP A 198 2.42 -12.39 -7.15
CA TRP A 198 3.52 -11.46 -7.32
C TRP A 198 3.06 -10.01 -7.38
N PHE A 199 3.83 -9.15 -6.73
CA PHE A 199 3.86 -7.72 -6.95
C PHE A 199 5.18 -7.39 -7.63
N ILE A 200 5.13 -6.87 -8.84
CA ILE A 200 6.31 -6.58 -9.63
C ILE A 200 6.38 -5.07 -9.88
N LYS A 201 7.49 -4.47 -9.50
CA LYS A 201 7.74 -3.03 -9.63
C LYS A 201 8.86 -2.79 -10.64
N PHE A 202 8.70 -1.76 -11.46
CA PHE A 202 9.68 -1.34 -12.45
C PHE A 202 10.16 0.10 -12.15
N PRO A 203 11.29 0.54 -12.74
CA PRO A 203 11.75 1.90 -12.57
C PRO A 203 10.73 2.92 -13.05
N ARG A 204 10.70 4.06 -12.40
CA ARG A 204 9.82 5.19 -12.71
C ARG A 204 10.14 5.80 -14.09
N HIS A 205 9.28 6.69 -14.56
CA HIS A 205 9.47 7.52 -15.74
C HIS A 205 10.05 6.77 -16.95
N LYS A 206 11.14 7.26 -17.51
CA LYS A 206 11.84 6.65 -18.66
C LYS A 206 12.85 5.59 -18.27
N ALA A 207 12.91 5.18 -16.99
CA ALA A 207 13.90 4.27 -16.45
C ALA A 207 15.35 4.79 -16.65
N GLY A 208 15.58 6.04 -16.31
CA GLY A 208 16.91 6.65 -16.26
C GLY A 208 17.82 5.95 -15.24
N ALA A 209 19.09 6.35 -15.19
CA ALA A 209 20.05 5.76 -14.25
C ALA A 209 19.58 5.93 -12.79
N THR A 210 19.10 7.14 -12.43
CA THR A 210 18.58 7.43 -11.09
C THR A 210 17.36 6.57 -10.77
N ASP A 211 16.39 6.44 -11.69
CA ASP A 211 15.20 5.63 -11.48
C ASP A 211 15.53 4.15 -11.22
N LYS A 212 16.55 3.63 -11.96
CA LYS A 212 17.06 2.27 -11.77
C LYS A 212 17.74 2.09 -10.41
N ASP A 213 18.56 3.07 -10.01
CA ASP A 213 19.26 3.02 -8.73
C ASP A 213 18.30 3.16 -7.54
N ILE A 214 17.23 3.94 -7.66
CA ILE A 214 16.15 4.00 -6.66
C ILE A 214 15.53 2.60 -6.47
N LEU A 215 15.19 1.89 -7.56
CA LEU A 215 14.60 0.55 -7.49
C LEU A 215 15.57 -0.48 -6.89
N ARG A 216 16.86 -0.45 -7.29
CA ARG A 216 17.89 -1.32 -6.72
C ARG A 216 18.10 -1.06 -5.23
N SER A 217 18.07 0.21 -4.83
CA SER A 217 18.17 0.60 -3.42
C SER A 217 16.99 0.11 -2.61
N GLU A 218 15.77 0.16 -3.15
CA GLU A 218 14.58 -0.39 -2.50
C GLU A 218 14.74 -1.89 -2.18
N TYR A 219 15.29 -2.66 -3.12
CA TYR A 219 15.64 -4.07 -2.89
C TYR A 219 16.65 -4.23 -1.75
N CYS A 220 17.75 -3.48 -1.75
CA CYS A 220 18.76 -3.52 -0.70
C CYS A 220 18.16 -3.12 0.66
N TYR A 221 17.30 -2.13 0.69
CA TYR A 221 16.65 -1.65 1.91
C TYR A 221 15.79 -2.74 2.55
N TYR A 222 14.93 -3.42 1.80
CA TYR A 222 14.14 -4.53 2.34
C TYR A 222 15.00 -5.66 2.91
N ARG A 223 16.09 -5.99 2.23
CA ARG A 223 17.05 -6.99 2.72
C ARG A 223 17.72 -6.58 4.02
N ALA A 224 18.22 -5.35 4.09
CA ALA A 224 18.93 -4.83 5.24
C ALA A 224 18.02 -4.68 6.47
N ILE A 225 16.84 -4.04 6.32
CA ILE A 225 15.94 -3.83 7.46
C ILE A 225 15.35 -5.15 7.99
N HIS A 226 15.14 -6.14 7.12
CA HIS A 226 14.74 -7.48 7.55
C HIS A 226 15.82 -8.13 8.45
N GLN A 227 17.09 -8.04 8.07
CA GLN A 227 18.20 -8.56 8.87
C GLN A 227 18.29 -7.87 10.24
N LEU A 228 17.83 -6.65 10.33
CA LEU A 228 17.71 -5.88 11.58
C LEU A 228 16.37 -6.13 12.31
N GLY A 229 15.57 -7.12 11.90
CA GLY A 229 14.36 -7.52 12.60
C GLY A 229 13.13 -6.60 12.39
N PHE A 230 13.15 -5.71 11.40
CA PHE A 230 11.97 -4.93 11.05
C PHE A 230 10.95 -5.75 10.24
N SER A 231 9.68 -5.51 10.48
CA SER A 231 8.58 -6.09 9.69
C SER A 231 8.53 -5.45 8.30
N THR A 232 8.91 -6.20 7.28
CA THR A 232 8.96 -5.75 5.89
C THR A 232 8.52 -6.85 4.94
N ILE A 233 8.67 -6.62 3.65
CA ILE A 233 8.35 -7.57 2.58
C ILE A 233 9.03 -8.94 2.82
N GLU A 234 8.27 -10.01 2.58
CA GLU A 234 8.77 -11.38 2.74
C GLU A 234 10.04 -11.63 1.92
N GLN A 235 11.08 -12.15 2.57
CA GLN A 235 12.39 -12.35 1.92
C GLN A 235 12.41 -13.55 0.97
N ASN A 236 11.57 -14.56 1.25
CA ASN A 236 11.41 -15.68 0.35
C ASN A 236 10.66 -15.21 -0.91
N GLY A 237 11.35 -15.18 -2.04
CA GLY A 237 10.82 -14.65 -3.30
C GLY A 237 11.09 -13.18 -3.54
N LEU A 238 11.72 -12.44 -2.60
CA LEU A 238 12.21 -11.10 -2.88
C LEU A 238 13.40 -11.16 -3.85
N MET A 239 13.26 -10.62 -5.05
CA MET A 239 14.25 -10.72 -6.11
C MET A 239 14.35 -9.43 -6.90
N LEU A 240 15.57 -9.14 -7.33
CA LEU A 240 15.87 -8.08 -8.30
C LEU A 240 16.32 -8.75 -9.60
N GLU A 241 15.51 -8.67 -10.64
CA GLU A 241 15.87 -9.17 -11.97
C GLU A 241 16.45 -8.06 -12.80
N GLU A 242 17.69 -8.24 -13.22
CA GLU A 242 18.38 -7.30 -14.11
C GLU A 242 18.05 -7.62 -15.58
N GLY A 243 17.83 -6.58 -16.35
CA GLY A 243 17.53 -6.65 -17.78
C GLY A 243 17.77 -5.29 -18.43
N SER A 244 17.18 -5.01 -19.57
CA SER A 244 17.19 -3.68 -20.16
C SER A 244 16.64 -2.62 -19.17
N LYS A 245 15.69 -3.02 -18.37
CA LYS A 245 15.17 -2.33 -17.20
C LYS A 245 15.08 -3.32 -16.05
N PRO A 246 15.64 -3.01 -14.86
CA PRO A 246 15.51 -3.89 -13.71
C PRO A 246 14.05 -4.01 -13.29
N SER A 247 13.71 -5.12 -12.63
CA SER A 247 12.40 -5.34 -12.02
C SER A 247 12.55 -5.92 -10.62
N LEU A 248 11.78 -5.38 -9.68
CA LEU A 248 11.73 -5.82 -8.29
C LEU A 248 10.50 -6.70 -8.11
N TRP A 249 10.75 -7.96 -7.74
CA TRP A 249 9.73 -8.98 -7.55
C TRP A 249 9.52 -9.22 -6.06
N MET A 250 8.28 -9.16 -5.63
CA MET A 250 7.88 -9.33 -4.23
C MET A 250 6.65 -10.23 -4.17
N ARG A 251 6.62 -11.17 -3.23
CA ARG A 251 5.36 -11.83 -2.90
C ARG A 251 4.39 -10.84 -2.31
N ARG A 252 3.14 -10.92 -2.72
CA ARG A 252 2.08 -10.07 -2.18
C ARG A 252 1.84 -10.43 -0.72
N PHE A 253 1.93 -9.45 0.18
CA PHE A 253 1.64 -9.64 1.60
C PHE A 253 0.13 -9.69 1.91
N ASP A 254 -0.71 -9.24 0.97
CA ASP A 254 -2.16 -9.30 1.07
C ASP A 254 -2.76 -10.63 0.55
N ARG A 255 -1.91 -11.57 0.15
CA ARG A 255 -2.28 -12.90 -0.35
C ARG A 255 -1.48 -13.98 0.35
N LYS A 256 -2.15 -15.07 0.71
CA LYS A 256 -1.50 -16.31 1.19
C LYS A 256 -2.11 -17.49 0.47
N VAL A 257 -1.29 -18.20 -0.29
CA VAL A 257 -1.70 -19.46 -0.92
C VAL A 257 -1.74 -20.54 0.14
N GLU A 258 -2.87 -21.17 0.30
CA GLU A 258 -3.11 -22.34 1.15
C GLU A 258 -3.58 -23.49 0.24
N SER A 259 -3.46 -24.72 0.66
CA SER A 259 -3.49 -25.93 -0.19
C SER A 259 -4.54 -25.95 -1.33
N GLN A 260 -5.71 -25.33 -1.18
CA GLN A 260 -6.76 -25.30 -2.19
C GLN A 260 -7.43 -23.94 -2.37
N HIS A 261 -7.02 -22.91 -1.63
CA HIS A 261 -7.58 -21.59 -1.69
C HIS A 261 -6.52 -20.51 -1.45
N VAL A 262 -6.88 -19.28 -1.75
CA VAL A 262 -6.04 -18.11 -1.50
C VAL A 262 -6.73 -17.25 -0.45
N ARG A 263 -6.08 -17.11 0.71
CA ARG A 263 -6.54 -16.15 1.71
C ARG A 263 -6.20 -14.73 1.25
N ARG A 264 -7.15 -13.83 1.35
CA ARG A 264 -7.00 -12.40 1.06
C ARG A 264 -7.16 -11.59 2.34
N TYR A 265 -6.24 -10.66 2.55
CA TYR A 265 -6.27 -9.78 3.73
C TYR A 265 -6.80 -8.41 3.34
N ALA A 266 -7.64 -7.84 4.20
CA ALA A 266 -8.14 -6.47 4.04
C ALA A 266 -7.00 -5.48 4.27
N VAL A 267 -6.51 -4.84 3.22
CA VAL A 267 -5.50 -3.78 3.30
C VAL A 267 -6.20 -2.44 3.19
N GLU A 268 -5.92 -1.53 4.10
CA GLU A 268 -6.52 -0.20 4.12
C GLU A 268 -5.46 0.87 4.43
N SER A 269 -5.37 1.89 3.57
CA SER A 269 -4.37 2.94 3.71
C SER A 269 -4.69 3.95 4.81
N ILE A 270 -3.67 4.65 5.30
CA ILE A 270 -3.86 5.76 6.25
C ILE A 270 -4.73 6.87 5.63
N TYR A 271 -4.67 7.10 4.31
CA TYR A 271 -5.58 8.05 3.66
C TYR A 271 -7.03 7.62 3.79
N SER A 272 -7.34 6.33 3.56
CA SER A 272 -8.70 5.81 3.80
C SER A 272 -9.11 5.98 5.25
N LEU A 273 -8.27 5.59 6.21
CA LEU A 273 -8.54 5.71 7.64
C LEU A 273 -8.82 7.14 8.11
N LEU A 274 -8.14 8.12 7.52
CA LEU A 274 -8.33 9.55 7.82
C LEU A 274 -9.34 10.23 6.90
N LYS A 275 -10.00 9.49 6.02
CA LYS A 275 -10.99 10.00 5.05
C LYS A 275 -10.41 11.06 4.10
N VAL A 276 -9.12 10.95 3.78
CA VAL A 276 -8.42 11.86 2.88
C VAL A 276 -8.61 11.41 1.44
N THR A 277 -9.12 12.30 0.62
CA THR A 277 -9.51 12.02 -0.77
C THR A 277 -8.60 12.65 -1.82
N GLU A 278 -7.76 13.61 -1.42
CA GLU A 278 -6.84 14.28 -2.34
C GLU A 278 -5.45 13.66 -2.26
N PRO A 279 -4.91 13.10 -3.36
CA PRO A 279 -3.54 12.60 -3.41
C PRO A 279 -2.51 13.68 -3.02
N GLY A 280 -1.46 13.29 -2.31
CA GLY A 280 -0.40 14.23 -1.87
C GLY A 280 -0.79 15.15 -0.71
N SER A 281 -1.96 14.94 -0.09
CA SER A 281 -2.38 15.72 1.08
C SER A 281 -1.39 15.58 2.24
N TYR A 282 -1.18 16.68 2.95
CA TYR A 282 -0.39 16.69 4.18
C TYR A 282 -1.13 16.02 5.33
N LEU A 283 -0.40 15.23 6.09
CA LEU A 283 -0.86 14.58 7.31
C LEU A 283 0.04 14.97 8.50
N GLN A 284 -0.55 14.97 9.70
CA GLN A 284 0.19 15.01 10.95
C GLN A 284 0.35 13.58 11.50
N HIS A 285 1.58 13.19 11.87
CA HIS A 285 1.82 11.89 12.49
C HIS A 285 0.97 11.66 13.75
N LEU A 286 0.71 12.71 14.53
CA LEU A 286 -0.15 12.60 15.71
C LEU A 286 -1.61 12.27 15.36
N ASP A 287 -2.15 12.83 14.26
CA ASP A 287 -3.51 12.50 13.81
C ASP A 287 -3.60 11.05 13.33
N VAL A 288 -2.57 10.59 12.62
CA VAL A 288 -2.46 9.19 12.22
C VAL A 288 -2.44 8.28 13.44
N LEU A 289 -1.55 8.53 14.39
CA LEU A 289 -1.45 7.73 15.62
C LEU A 289 -2.76 7.75 16.41
N LYS A 290 -3.38 8.92 16.58
CA LYS A 290 -4.68 9.04 17.26
C LYS A 290 -5.74 8.15 16.61
N ARG A 291 -5.79 8.12 15.26
CA ARG A 291 -6.74 7.26 14.54
C ARG A 291 -6.42 5.78 14.75
N LEU A 292 -5.15 5.40 14.67
CA LEU A 292 -4.71 4.01 14.89
C LEU A 292 -5.00 3.56 16.33
N LEU A 293 -4.67 4.35 17.33
CA LEU A 293 -4.94 4.06 18.75
C LEU A 293 -6.44 3.84 18.99
N ASN A 294 -7.28 4.72 18.44
CA ASN A 294 -8.73 4.59 18.58
C ASN A 294 -9.23 3.29 17.93
N LEU A 295 -8.67 2.92 16.80
CA LEU A 295 -9.05 1.70 16.09
C LEU A 295 -8.61 0.45 16.87
N TRP A 296 -7.38 0.41 17.39
CA TRP A 296 -6.90 -0.70 18.23
C TRP A 296 -7.75 -0.86 19.50
N ARG A 297 -8.09 0.24 20.16
CA ARG A 297 -8.96 0.22 21.34
C ARG A 297 -10.38 -0.26 21.02
N SER A 298 -10.96 0.19 19.89
CA SER A 298 -12.29 -0.27 19.49
C SER A 298 -12.36 -1.78 19.25
N GLU A 299 -11.27 -2.36 18.75
CA GLU A 299 -11.12 -3.81 18.53
C GLU A 299 -10.49 -4.55 19.73
N ARG A 300 -10.46 -3.91 20.92
CA ARG A 300 -9.97 -4.49 22.19
C ARG A 300 -8.52 -5.01 22.12
N GLN A 301 -7.67 -4.33 21.35
CA GLN A 301 -6.25 -4.66 21.19
C GLN A 301 -5.34 -3.75 22.05
N ASP A 302 -5.79 -3.34 23.23
CA ASP A 302 -5.06 -2.43 24.11
C ASP A 302 -3.67 -2.96 24.46
N ALA A 303 -3.52 -4.26 24.65
CA ALA A 303 -2.24 -4.91 24.95
C ALA A 303 -1.18 -4.73 23.84
N ALA A 304 -1.59 -4.47 22.59
CA ALA A 304 -0.70 -4.26 21.45
C ALA A 304 -0.37 -2.78 21.18
N ILE A 305 -0.86 -1.85 21.98
CA ILE A 305 -0.67 -0.40 21.76
C ILE A 305 0.80 0.00 21.85
N ALA A 306 1.55 -0.53 22.79
CA ALA A 306 2.97 -0.22 22.93
C ALA A 306 3.77 -0.63 21.68
N ASP A 307 3.51 -1.83 21.16
CA ASP A 307 4.16 -2.33 19.95
C ASP A 307 3.74 -1.52 18.71
N LEU A 308 2.46 -1.18 18.58
CA LEU A 308 1.96 -0.32 17.51
C LEU A 308 2.69 1.03 17.48
N VAL A 309 2.78 1.69 18.64
CA VAL A 309 3.39 3.01 18.76
C VAL A 309 4.88 2.95 18.43
N LEU A 310 5.60 2.00 19.01
CA LEU A 310 7.01 1.81 18.75
C LEU A 310 7.27 1.55 17.27
N GLU A 311 6.54 0.62 16.66
CA GLU A 311 6.69 0.28 15.25
C GLU A 311 6.39 1.49 14.35
N TYR A 312 5.36 2.28 14.66
CA TYR A 312 5.02 3.46 13.86
C TYR A 312 6.13 4.53 13.92
N VAL A 313 6.67 4.83 15.11
CA VAL A 313 7.75 5.82 15.28
C VAL A 313 9.04 5.34 14.60
N ARG A 314 9.37 4.05 14.74
CA ARG A 314 10.53 3.42 14.08
C ARG A 314 10.47 3.54 12.56
N ARG A 315 9.28 3.43 11.95
CA ARG A 315 9.10 3.58 10.50
C ARG A 315 9.44 4.99 10.02
N ASP A 316 9.09 6.01 10.78
CA ASP A 316 9.47 7.37 10.39
C ASP A 316 10.97 7.62 10.56
N LEU A 317 11.60 7.05 11.60
CA LEU A 317 13.05 7.05 11.74
C LEU A 317 13.73 6.38 10.53
N LEU A 318 13.22 5.22 10.08
CA LEU A 318 13.70 4.54 8.88
C LEU A 318 13.56 5.41 7.62
N ASN A 319 12.41 6.05 7.42
CA ASN A 319 12.19 6.95 6.28
C ASN A 319 13.26 8.04 6.22
N GLN A 320 13.64 8.61 7.37
CA GLN A 320 14.64 9.67 7.41
C GLN A 320 16.07 9.15 7.20
N VAL A 321 16.41 8.01 7.82
CA VAL A 321 17.74 7.38 7.70
C VAL A 321 17.98 6.91 6.27
N LEU A 322 16.96 6.39 5.59
CA LEU A 322 17.06 5.82 4.25
C LEU A 322 16.68 6.81 3.12
N GLY A 323 16.38 8.06 3.47
CA GLY A 323 16.05 9.10 2.52
C GLY A 323 14.73 8.87 1.78
N ASN A 324 13.78 8.17 2.41
CA ASN A 324 12.45 8.03 1.85
C ASN A 324 11.60 9.28 2.14
N SER A 325 11.51 10.16 1.15
CA SER A 325 10.67 11.36 1.23
C SER A 325 9.24 11.14 0.72
N ASP A 326 8.90 9.98 0.17
CA ASP A 326 7.56 9.66 -0.32
C ASP A 326 6.74 8.95 0.77
N ASN A 327 6.58 9.60 1.92
CA ASN A 327 5.90 9.07 3.11
C ASN A 327 4.42 9.45 3.20
N HIS A 328 3.74 9.53 2.07
CA HIS A 328 2.31 9.87 2.07
C HIS A 328 1.42 8.74 2.66
N GLY A 329 0.16 9.09 2.99
CA GLY A 329 -0.74 8.18 3.71
C GLY A 329 -1.11 6.88 2.99
N ARG A 330 -0.75 6.67 1.71
CA ARG A 330 -0.90 5.37 1.03
C ARG A 330 0.34 4.48 1.14
N ASN A 331 1.47 5.01 1.57
CA ASN A 331 2.69 4.22 1.81
C ASN A 331 2.74 3.66 3.25
N THR A 332 1.65 3.80 3.99
CA THR A 332 1.41 3.10 5.24
C THR A 332 -0.03 2.60 5.25
N SER A 333 -0.21 1.32 5.54
CA SER A 333 -1.52 0.67 5.61
C SER A 333 -1.65 -0.19 6.86
N ILE A 334 -2.88 -0.51 7.20
CA ILE A 334 -3.22 -1.58 8.14
C ILE A 334 -3.69 -2.81 7.40
N ILE A 335 -3.56 -3.95 8.04
CA ILE A 335 -4.22 -5.20 7.67
C ILE A 335 -5.32 -5.44 8.69
N ARG A 336 -6.56 -5.53 8.21
CA ARG A 336 -7.71 -5.92 9.01
C ARG A 336 -7.96 -7.40 8.78
N GLY A 337 -7.63 -8.21 9.78
CA GLY A 337 -7.93 -9.64 9.79
C GLY A 337 -9.37 -9.93 10.21
N GLU A 338 -9.70 -11.20 10.34
CA GLU A 338 -11.01 -11.64 10.83
C GLU A 338 -11.18 -11.40 12.34
N HIS A 339 -10.07 -11.30 13.09
CA HIS A 339 -10.06 -11.18 14.56
C HIS A 339 -9.16 -10.06 15.08
N THR A 340 -8.23 -9.58 14.29
CA THR A 340 -7.22 -8.62 14.73
C THR A 340 -6.87 -7.62 13.64
N ILE A 341 -6.34 -6.48 14.06
CA ILE A 341 -5.75 -5.47 13.18
C ILE A 341 -4.25 -5.41 13.43
N SER A 342 -3.48 -5.23 12.38
CA SER A 342 -2.04 -5.01 12.44
C SER A 342 -1.60 -3.94 11.45
N LEU A 343 -0.42 -3.36 11.64
CA LEU A 343 0.22 -2.60 10.57
C LEU A 343 0.62 -3.56 9.44
N ALA A 344 0.43 -3.16 8.19
CA ALA A 344 1.02 -3.86 7.06
C ALA A 344 2.56 -3.86 7.19
N PRO A 345 3.30 -4.83 6.63
CA PRO A 345 4.76 -4.75 6.61
C PRO A 345 5.22 -3.43 5.96
N VAL A 346 6.45 -3.00 6.25
CA VAL A 346 7.04 -1.84 5.57
C VAL A 346 7.16 -2.15 4.08
N TYR A 347 6.55 -1.32 3.25
CA TYR A 347 6.58 -1.38 1.79
C TYR A 347 6.81 0.01 1.19
N ASP A 348 7.16 0.08 -0.08
CA ASP A 348 7.45 1.32 -0.84
C ASP A 348 8.53 2.19 -0.15
N LEU A 349 9.54 1.52 0.44
CA LEU A 349 10.65 2.14 1.13
C LEU A 349 11.83 2.31 0.15
N ALA A 350 11.92 3.45 -0.48
CA ALA A 350 12.93 3.78 -1.49
C ALA A 350 13.56 5.15 -1.23
N PRO A 351 14.79 5.42 -1.70
CA PRO A 351 15.48 6.70 -1.48
C PRO A 351 14.89 7.83 -2.32
N MET A 352 13.64 8.22 -2.05
CA MET A 352 12.88 9.16 -2.86
C MET A 352 13.41 10.60 -2.84
N VAL A 353 14.33 10.91 -1.93
CA VAL A 353 15.11 12.16 -1.99
C VAL A 353 15.98 12.28 -3.25
N MET A 354 16.22 11.16 -3.96
CA MET A 354 16.99 11.10 -5.22
C MET A 354 16.15 11.39 -6.46
N ASP A 355 14.83 11.39 -6.32
CA ASP A 355 13.92 11.60 -7.45
C ASP A 355 14.04 13.03 -7.99
N ASP A 356 14.15 13.16 -9.32
CA ASP A 356 14.37 14.44 -10.00
C ASP A 356 13.17 15.39 -9.89
N GLU A 357 11.97 14.89 -9.58
CA GLU A 357 10.77 15.70 -9.33
C GLU A 357 10.78 16.38 -7.95
N GLY A 358 11.77 16.08 -7.10
CA GLY A 358 11.92 16.73 -5.81
C GLY A 358 10.83 16.35 -4.79
N ILE A 359 10.53 15.06 -4.69
CA ILE A 359 9.52 14.54 -3.77
C ILE A 359 9.85 14.93 -2.32
N THR A 360 8.86 15.49 -1.64
CA THR A 360 8.97 15.95 -0.25
C THR A 360 8.02 15.19 0.67
N ARG A 361 8.40 15.03 1.92
CA ARG A 361 7.58 14.39 2.95
C ARG A 361 6.24 15.12 3.09
N THR A 362 5.16 14.38 3.05
CA THR A 362 3.79 14.88 3.23
C THR A 362 3.21 14.49 4.60
N THR A 363 3.69 13.42 5.24
CA THR A 363 3.36 13.12 6.64
C THR A 363 4.49 13.62 7.53
N LYS A 364 4.16 14.49 8.50
CA LYS A 364 5.14 15.21 9.34
C LYS A 364 4.72 15.24 10.80
N TRP A 365 5.69 15.40 11.66
CA TRP A 365 5.45 15.78 13.05
C TRP A 365 5.06 17.26 13.15
N PRO A 366 4.46 17.70 14.28
CA PRO A 366 4.16 19.12 14.49
C PRO A 366 5.40 20.01 14.34
N GLN A 367 5.22 21.22 13.85
CA GLN A 367 6.33 22.18 13.65
C GLN A 367 7.10 22.52 14.92
N THR A 368 6.54 22.24 16.09
CA THR A 368 7.21 22.39 17.37
C THR A 368 8.38 21.42 17.54
N VAL A 369 8.28 20.23 16.93
CA VAL A 369 9.26 19.14 17.04
C VAL A 369 9.92 18.74 15.72
N GLU A 370 9.40 19.17 14.55
CA GLU A 370 10.02 18.97 13.25
C GLU A 370 10.19 20.30 12.51
N ARG A 371 11.44 20.71 12.26
CA ARG A 371 11.76 21.98 11.58
C ARG A 371 12.79 21.74 10.48
N GLY A 372 12.45 22.13 9.24
CA GLY A 372 13.38 22.00 8.11
C GLY A 372 13.80 20.56 7.81
N GLY A 373 13.01 19.57 8.19
CA GLY A 373 13.33 18.15 8.07
C GLY A 373 14.19 17.58 9.20
N ASN A 374 14.51 18.39 10.22
CA ASN A 374 15.17 17.93 11.45
C ASN A 374 14.11 17.65 12.52
N VAL A 375 14.16 16.48 13.13
CA VAL A 375 13.21 15.99 14.12
C VAL A 375 13.87 15.94 15.51
N ASP A 376 13.21 16.53 16.49
CA ASP A 376 13.50 16.36 17.91
C ASP A 376 12.81 15.08 18.40
N TRP A 377 13.55 13.96 18.39
CA TRP A 377 13.00 12.64 18.73
C TRP A 377 12.63 12.50 20.20
N PHE A 378 13.30 13.22 21.10
CA PHE A 378 12.91 13.23 22.52
C PHE A 378 11.54 13.87 22.68
N ALA A 379 11.33 15.04 22.08
CA ALA A 379 10.04 15.72 22.11
C ALA A 379 8.95 14.96 21.36
N VAL A 380 9.28 14.26 20.26
CA VAL A 380 8.34 13.32 19.57
C VAL A 380 7.91 12.22 20.53
N CYS A 381 8.85 11.56 21.23
CA CYS A 381 8.52 10.51 22.20
C CYS A 381 7.64 11.05 23.33
N GLN A 382 7.86 12.29 23.79
CA GLN A 382 7.00 12.92 24.80
C GLN A 382 5.56 13.05 24.27
N LEU A 383 5.36 13.68 23.12
CA LEU A 383 4.01 13.88 22.53
C LEU A 383 3.28 12.55 22.26
N VAL A 384 4.01 11.57 21.76
CA VAL A 384 3.45 10.25 21.43
C VAL A 384 3.09 9.47 22.69
N SER A 385 3.94 9.54 23.73
CA SER A 385 3.68 8.87 25.00
C SER A 385 2.47 9.46 25.71
N GLU A 386 2.32 10.79 25.72
CA GLU A 386 1.12 11.46 26.24
C GLU A 386 -0.16 11.02 25.47
N LEU A 387 -0.08 10.90 24.13
CA LEU A 387 -1.22 10.48 23.32
C LEU A 387 -1.63 9.03 23.58
N ALA A 388 -0.66 8.15 23.78
CA ALA A 388 -0.85 6.71 23.89
C ALA A 388 -0.99 6.19 25.33
N ASP A 389 -0.77 7.05 26.33
CA ASP A 389 -0.69 6.70 27.75
C ASP A 389 0.44 5.68 28.02
N LEU A 390 1.64 5.98 27.52
CA LEU A 390 2.84 5.15 27.68
C LEU A 390 3.94 5.91 28.44
N PRO A 391 4.85 5.22 29.15
CA PRO A 391 6.01 5.87 29.76
C PRO A 391 6.94 6.45 28.68
N GLN A 392 7.21 7.76 28.75
CA GLN A 392 8.10 8.44 27.80
C GLN A 392 9.51 7.85 27.78
N GLU A 393 10.09 7.59 28.95
CA GLU A 393 11.43 7.02 29.08
C GLU A 393 11.53 5.66 28.38
N TRP A 394 10.48 4.85 28.48
CA TRP A 394 10.43 3.56 27.77
C TRP A 394 10.48 3.76 26.26
N LEU A 395 9.60 4.59 25.69
CA LEU A 395 9.53 4.81 24.25
C LEU A 395 10.84 5.40 23.72
N TYR A 396 11.40 6.38 24.43
CA TYR A 396 12.64 7.01 24.03
C TYR A 396 13.82 6.03 24.09
N GLN A 397 13.91 5.19 25.14
CA GLN A 397 14.93 4.15 25.21
C GLN A 397 14.80 3.14 24.09
N GLN A 398 13.58 2.68 23.77
CA GLN A 398 13.34 1.78 22.62
C GLN A 398 13.78 2.40 21.29
N LEU A 399 13.61 3.70 21.14
CA LEU A 399 14.05 4.40 19.93
C LEU A 399 15.57 4.54 19.86
N ARG A 400 16.23 4.78 20.98
CA ARG A 400 17.70 4.76 21.09
C ARG A 400 18.27 3.37 20.80
N ASP A 401 17.68 2.32 21.33
CA ASP A 401 18.06 0.94 21.05
C ASP A 401 17.91 0.64 19.55
N THR A 402 16.85 1.16 18.94
CA THR A 402 16.64 1.09 17.48
C THR A 402 17.74 1.84 16.72
N ALA A 403 18.09 3.05 17.12
CA ALA A 403 19.16 3.82 16.48
C ALA A 403 20.51 3.08 16.60
N GLN A 404 20.81 2.51 17.76
CA GLN A 404 22.01 1.70 17.96
C GLN A 404 22.04 0.48 17.02
N GLN A 405 20.92 -0.21 16.85
CA GLN A 405 20.78 -1.33 15.91
C GLN A 405 20.97 -0.88 14.46
N LEU A 406 20.44 0.28 14.09
CA LEU A 406 20.56 0.86 12.76
C LEU A 406 21.99 1.27 12.39
N LEU A 407 22.93 1.39 13.34
CA LEU A 407 24.35 1.65 13.03
C LEU A 407 24.99 0.56 12.18
N ALA A 408 24.41 -0.64 12.11
CA ALA A 408 24.86 -1.69 11.20
C ALA A 408 24.39 -1.50 9.74
N LEU A 409 23.43 -0.60 9.46
CA LEU A 409 22.88 -0.39 8.11
C LEU A 409 23.94 -0.06 7.05
N PRO A 410 24.91 0.82 7.29
CA PRO A 410 25.91 1.16 6.29
C PRO A 410 26.65 -0.06 5.75
N ASP A 411 27.15 -0.92 6.63
CA ASP A 411 27.90 -2.12 6.25
C ASP A 411 26.99 -3.13 5.52
N LEU A 412 25.80 -3.40 6.09
CA LEU A 412 24.81 -4.30 5.46
C LEU A 412 24.43 -3.85 4.04
N LEU A 413 24.21 -2.56 3.84
CA LEU A 413 23.82 -2.03 2.53
C LEU A 413 24.97 -2.09 1.53
N GLN A 414 26.22 -1.88 1.95
CA GLN A 414 27.39 -2.07 1.08
C GLN A 414 27.56 -3.52 0.68
N ASP A 415 27.43 -4.46 1.63
CA ASP A 415 27.51 -5.89 1.35
C ASP A 415 26.40 -6.37 0.40
N LEU A 416 25.24 -5.72 0.43
CA LEU A 416 24.11 -5.99 -0.47
C LEU A 416 24.26 -5.32 -1.85
N GLY A 417 25.32 -4.53 -2.07
CA GLY A 417 25.57 -3.87 -3.34
C GLY A 417 24.71 -2.61 -3.57
N LEU A 418 24.48 -1.83 -2.52
CA LEU A 418 23.75 -0.55 -2.65
C LEU A 418 24.42 0.32 -3.73
N PRO A 419 23.67 0.91 -4.68
CA PRO A 419 24.23 1.79 -5.71
C PRO A 419 25.06 2.94 -5.13
N ASP A 420 26.22 3.20 -5.72
CA ASP A 420 27.13 4.27 -5.28
C ASP A 420 26.46 5.64 -5.23
N LYS A 421 25.56 5.92 -6.16
CA LYS A 421 24.82 7.18 -6.22
C LYS A 421 23.93 7.35 -4.98
N THR A 422 23.32 6.28 -4.51
CA THR A 422 22.53 6.28 -3.27
C THR A 422 23.42 6.42 -2.04
N TRP A 423 24.52 5.66 -1.99
CA TRP A 423 25.51 5.71 -0.92
C TRP A 423 26.12 7.10 -0.71
N GLN A 424 26.39 7.81 -1.82
CA GLN A 424 27.02 9.12 -1.82
C GLN A 424 26.03 10.28 -1.69
N HIS A 425 24.71 10.01 -1.73
CA HIS A 425 23.72 11.07 -1.80
C HIS A 425 23.72 11.93 -0.52
N PRO A 426 23.84 13.27 -0.61
CA PRO A 426 24.05 14.14 0.56
C PRO A 426 22.89 14.17 1.54
N ARG A 427 21.66 13.88 1.08
CA ARG A 427 20.45 13.86 1.91
C ARG A 427 20.19 12.50 2.55
N ILE A 428 21.00 11.47 2.27
CA ILE A 428 20.91 10.14 2.88
C ILE A 428 22.10 10.00 3.84
N PRO A 429 21.89 9.93 5.17
CA PRO A 429 22.98 10.07 6.14
C PRO A 429 23.83 8.81 6.35
N LEU A 430 23.77 7.78 5.49
CA LEU A 430 24.43 6.49 5.70
C LEU A 430 25.93 6.63 6.03
N ARG A 431 26.67 7.50 5.32
CA ARG A 431 28.10 7.72 5.55
C ARG A 431 28.43 8.43 6.85
N ARG A 432 27.47 9.05 7.51
CA ARG A 432 27.60 9.82 8.76
C ARG A 432 26.51 9.46 9.77
N LEU A 433 26.02 8.23 9.70
CA LEU A 433 24.81 7.81 10.43
C LEU A 433 24.99 7.99 11.95
N GLN A 434 26.16 7.61 12.49
CA GLN A 434 26.46 7.82 13.92
C GLN A 434 26.43 9.30 14.29
N GLN A 435 27.01 10.18 13.48
CA GLN A 435 26.97 11.62 13.71
C GLN A 435 25.54 12.16 13.66
N GLN A 436 24.74 11.63 12.73
CA GLN A 436 23.33 11.99 12.62
C GLN A 436 22.52 11.57 13.86
N PHE A 437 22.73 10.36 14.37
CA PHE A 437 22.08 9.90 15.59
C PHE A 437 22.54 10.68 16.82
N THR A 438 23.83 11.05 16.91
CA THR A 438 24.30 11.94 17.97
C THR A 438 23.62 13.32 17.87
N ALA A 439 23.47 13.88 16.67
CA ALA A 439 22.77 15.14 16.46
C ALA A 439 21.25 15.07 16.75
N TRP A 440 20.68 13.90 16.71
CA TRP A 440 19.29 13.62 17.08
C TRP A 440 19.11 13.17 18.55
N ASP A 441 20.18 13.16 19.32
CA ASP A 441 20.23 12.70 20.72
C ASP A 441 19.77 11.24 20.89
N LEU A 442 20.02 10.40 19.88
CA LEU A 442 19.67 8.98 19.88
C LEU A 442 20.86 8.06 20.18
N CYS A 443 22.10 8.60 20.22
CA CYS A 443 23.34 7.88 20.57
C CYS A 443 24.21 8.70 21.49
#